data_ac746a93f8cbff4eb8e44c22d7d3d04a
#
_entry.id   ac746a93f8cbff4eb8e44c22d7d3d04a
#
_cell.length_a   1.000
_cell.length_b   1.000
_cell.length_c   1.000
_cell.angle_alpha   90.00
_cell.angle_beta   90.00
_cell.angle_gamma   90.00
#
_symmetry.space_group_name_H-M   'P 1'
#
loop_
_entity.id
_entity.type
_entity.pdbx_description
1 polymer ?
#
loop_
_entity_poly.entity_id
_entity_poly.type
_entity_poly.pdbx_seq_one_letter_code
_entity_poly.pdbx_strand_id
1 'polypeptide(L)'
;MAELTETRSIPVAVRLRPVEWARRHLFGTWYDAALTVVFGGLFVYGAVWLIGFLIRSDFEILRVNLALFMVGAYPRAELWRPAAATVIVAALIGYVAGSASAAAQARAEEAGLPFHRARPKEVVARFWPVLAFIGVVLLLTSTPTPWLVVVSALIAGVVGYLAGRGQPAPVRRFAWVWSVGLVVVAYLVLTGSGIGWDRWGGFHLNLFLTVAGIGLAFPFGLILALGRRSSLPAVRAVSITYIEFIRGVPLITLLLMGIFALGFFLPQQLRPGDVTRVLVAIVLFEAAYVAEVVRGGLQAVPRGQVEAAQALGLSPWKTTRLIVLPQALRATIPAMVGQFISLFKDTTLVVVVGLIDILGASQAANSQPEFLAQGLHEVTLPFVGLAFWVGSYTMSREARRLEKRLGVGER
;
A
#
# COMPACT_ATOMS: atom_id res chain seq x y z
N MET A 1 -12.64 43.27 45.03
CA MET A 1 -12.86 42.88 43.64
C MET A 1 -12.55 41.38 43.54
N ALA A 2 -13.56 40.55 43.60
CA ALA A 2 -13.43 39.11 43.45
C ALA A 2 -13.98 38.75 42.07
N GLU A 3 -13.11 38.44 41.14
CA GLU A 3 -13.47 37.90 39.83
C GLU A 3 -13.83 36.45 39.97
N LEU A 4 -15.09 36.16 39.76
CA LEU A 4 -15.64 34.80 39.73
C LEU A 4 -15.06 34.08 38.49
N THR A 5 -14.18 33.14 38.72
CA THR A 5 -13.78 32.12 37.72
C THR A 5 -14.97 31.23 37.40
N GLU A 6 -15.65 31.53 36.28
CA GLU A 6 -16.63 30.60 35.70
C GLU A 6 -15.93 29.31 35.29
N THR A 7 -16.09 28.30 36.11
CA THR A 7 -15.76 26.94 35.75
C THR A 7 -16.67 26.48 34.60
N ARG A 8 -16.17 26.56 33.38
CA ARG A 8 -16.81 25.97 32.21
C ARG A 8 -16.92 24.45 32.46
N SER A 9 -18.07 24.01 32.91
CA SER A 9 -18.40 22.60 33.02
C SER A 9 -18.32 21.96 31.63
N ILE A 10 -17.35 21.08 31.41
CA ILE A 10 -17.27 20.24 30.22
C ILE A 10 -18.57 19.43 30.19
N PRO A 11 -19.38 19.53 29.11
CA PRO A 11 -20.63 18.77 29.04
C PRO A 11 -20.30 17.27 29.07
N VAL A 12 -20.73 16.59 30.12
CA VAL A 12 -20.65 15.14 30.21
C VAL A 12 -21.44 14.56 29.05
N ALA A 13 -20.76 13.86 28.15
CA ALA A 13 -21.41 13.20 27.02
C ALA A 13 -22.41 12.17 27.56
N VAL A 14 -23.68 12.54 27.65
CA VAL A 14 -24.76 11.65 28.04
C VAL A 14 -24.91 10.61 26.95
N ARG A 15 -24.60 9.34 27.27
CA ARG A 15 -24.83 8.21 26.36
C ARG A 15 -26.35 8.05 26.21
N LEU A 16 -26.88 8.57 25.12
CA LEU A 16 -28.27 8.35 24.76
C LEU A 16 -28.55 6.85 24.61
N ARG A 17 -29.75 6.43 25.03
CA ARG A 17 -30.23 5.06 24.73
C ARG A 17 -30.32 4.89 23.21
N PRO A 18 -30.09 3.67 22.67
CA PRO A 18 -30.08 3.48 21.19
C PRO A 18 -31.35 3.99 20.50
N VAL A 19 -32.50 3.83 21.12
CA VAL A 19 -33.79 4.33 20.59
C VAL A 19 -33.88 5.86 20.59
N GLU A 20 -33.43 6.52 21.67
CA GLU A 20 -33.40 7.97 21.79
C GLU A 20 -32.39 8.57 20.80
N TRP A 21 -31.25 7.89 20.62
CA TRP A 21 -30.24 8.25 19.62
C TRP A 21 -30.81 8.17 18.20
N ALA A 22 -31.46 7.03 17.86
CA ALA A 22 -32.08 6.85 16.54
C ALA A 22 -33.17 7.89 16.28
N ARG A 23 -34.07 8.12 17.27
CA ARG A 23 -35.14 9.13 17.14
C ARG A 23 -34.56 10.54 16.92
N ARG A 24 -33.47 10.87 17.59
CA ARG A 24 -32.87 12.23 17.54
C ARG A 24 -32.04 12.45 16.28
N HIS A 25 -31.36 11.43 15.75
CA HIS A 25 -30.42 11.57 14.63
C HIS A 25 -30.98 11.05 13.30
N LEU A 26 -31.91 10.10 13.34
CA LEU A 26 -32.46 9.50 12.11
C LEU A 26 -33.89 10.03 11.81
N PHE A 27 -34.61 10.54 12.81
CA PHE A 27 -35.99 10.98 12.70
C PHE A 27 -36.24 12.32 13.41
N GLY A 28 -35.18 13.15 13.56
CA GLY A 28 -35.26 14.43 14.26
C GLY A 28 -36.09 15.47 13.53
N THR A 29 -36.01 15.49 12.22
CA THR A 29 -36.74 16.38 11.33
C THR A 29 -37.41 15.57 10.22
N TRP A 30 -38.34 16.15 9.47
CA TRP A 30 -39.03 15.47 8.38
C TRP A 30 -38.05 15.04 7.26
N TYR A 31 -37.03 15.88 6.97
CA TYR A 31 -36.01 15.54 5.97
C TYR A 31 -35.02 14.48 6.47
N ASP A 32 -34.67 14.44 7.76
CA ASP A 32 -33.89 13.35 8.35
C ASP A 32 -34.63 12.02 8.21
N ALA A 33 -35.95 12.02 8.48
CA ALA A 33 -36.80 10.86 8.31
C ALA A 33 -36.87 10.44 6.83
N ALA A 34 -37.06 11.36 5.90
CA ALA A 34 -37.08 11.08 4.47
C ALA A 34 -35.73 10.49 3.99
N LEU A 35 -34.61 11.10 4.39
CA LEU A 35 -33.28 10.58 4.05
C LEU A 35 -33.04 9.19 4.67
N THR A 36 -33.44 8.99 5.91
CA THR A 36 -33.30 7.68 6.59
C THR A 36 -34.09 6.59 5.87
N VAL A 37 -35.32 6.89 5.43
CA VAL A 37 -36.14 5.93 4.68
C VAL A 37 -35.52 5.63 3.31
N VAL A 38 -35.08 6.65 2.58
CA VAL A 38 -34.45 6.48 1.25
C VAL A 38 -33.15 5.67 1.37
N PHE A 39 -32.21 6.11 2.21
CA PHE A 39 -30.92 5.43 2.34
C PHE A 39 -31.05 4.07 3.04
N GLY A 40 -31.98 3.94 4.01
CA GLY A 40 -32.29 2.66 4.63
C GLY A 40 -32.87 1.67 3.61
N GLY A 41 -33.80 2.13 2.77
CA GLY A 41 -34.36 1.34 1.69
C GLY A 41 -33.30 0.91 0.66
N LEU A 42 -32.45 1.84 0.24
CA LEU A 42 -31.30 1.53 -0.65
C LEU A 42 -30.33 0.53 -0.01
N PHE A 43 -30.07 0.66 1.29
CA PHE A 43 -29.21 -0.27 2.02
C PHE A 43 -29.84 -1.68 2.09
N VAL A 44 -31.11 -1.78 2.42
CA VAL A 44 -31.83 -3.07 2.45
C VAL A 44 -31.88 -3.68 1.06
N TYR A 45 -32.21 -2.90 0.03
CA TYR A 45 -32.20 -3.35 -1.36
C TYR A 45 -30.80 -3.87 -1.77
N GLY A 46 -29.74 -3.10 -1.48
CA GLY A 46 -28.35 -3.51 -1.75
C GLY A 46 -27.95 -4.78 -1.00
N ALA A 47 -28.37 -4.93 0.26
CA ALA A 47 -28.11 -6.13 1.06
C ALA A 47 -28.83 -7.37 0.47
N VAL A 48 -30.09 -7.24 0.12
CA VAL A 48 -30.88 -8.31 -0.51
C VAL A 48 -30.28 -8.69 -1.87
N TRP A 49 -29.91 -7.69 -2.66
CA TRP A 49 -29.25 -7.89 -3.94
C TRP A 49 -27.91 -8.63 -3.77
N LEU A 50 -27.09 -8.20 -2.82
CA LEU A 50 -25.79 -8.83 -2.53
C LEU A 50 -25.93 -10.28 -2.06
N ILE A 51 -26.89 -10.54 -1.16
CA ILE A 51 -27.18 -11.92 -0.71
C ILE A 51 -27.67 -12.77 -1.89
N GLY A 52 -28.58 -12.23 -2.71
CA GLY A 52 -29.05 -12.89 -3.93
C GLY A 52 -27.91 -13.18 -4.91
N PHE A 53 -27.01 -12.23 -5.10
CA PHE A 53 -25.81 -12.40 -5.90
C PHE A 53 -24.92 -13.53 -5.35
N LEU A 54 -24.60 -13.53 -4.05
CA LEU A 54 -23.74 -14.56 -3.43
C LEU A 54 -24.34 -15.98 -3.51
N ILE A 55 -25.67 -16.11 -3.52
CA ILE A 55 -26.35 -17.41 -3.60
C ILE A 55 -26.49 -17.90 -5.03
N ARG A 56 -26.74 -17.00 -5.99
CA ARG A 56 -27.10 -17.36 -7.37
C ARG A 56 -25.90 -17.36 -8.33
N SER A 57 -24.82 -16.65 -7.99
CA SER A 57 -23.66 -16.55 -8.89
C SER A 57 -22.87 -17.85 -8.92
N ASP A 58 -22.41 -18.19 -10.11
CA ASP A 58 -21.47 -19.28 -10.30
C ASP A 58 -20.03 -18.78 -10.08
N PHE A 59 -19.39 -19.30 -9.06
CA PHE A 59 -18.00 -18.97 -8.72
C PHE A 59 -16.98 -19.94 -9.34
N GLU A 60 -17.43 -20.85 -10.23
CA GLU A 60 -16.55 -21.85 -10.85
C GLU A 60 -15.42 -21.18 -11.65
N ILE A 61 -15.72 -20.09 -12.35
CA ILE A 61 -14.70 -19.29 -13.06
C ILE A 61 -13.55 -18.83 -12.15
N LEU A 62 -13.83 -18.43 -10.91
CA LEU A 62 -12.80 -18.05 -9.95
C LEU A 62 -12.05 -19.27 -9.43
N ARG A 63 -12.74 -20.39 -9.18
CA ARG A 63 -12.12 -21.64 -8.70
C ARG A 63 -11.12 -22.20 -9.69
N VAL A 64 -11.52 -22.35 -10.94
CA VAL A 64 -10.69 -22.90 -12.01
C VAL A 64 -9.52 -21.98 -12.31
N ASN A 65 -9.73 -20.68 -12.27
CA ASN A 65 -8.74 -19.67 -12.64
C ASN A 65 -8.02 -19.03 -11.46
N LEU A 66 -8.15 -19.55 -10.24
CA LEU A 66 -7.57 -18.91 -9.04
C LEU A 66 -6.06 -18.66 -9.17
N ALA A 67 -5.32 -19.61 -9.75
CA ALA A 67 -3.90 -19.43 -9.99
C ALA A 67 -3.61 -18.34 -11.03
N LEU A 68 -4.49 -18.18 -12.05
CA LEU A 68 -4.40 -17.09 -13.02
C LEU A 68 -4.59 -15.73 -12.34
N PHE A 69 -5.62 -15.61 -11.47
CA PHE A 69 -5.85 -14.39 -10.70
C PHE A 69 -4.72 -14.05 -9.74
N MET A 70 -4.07 -15.05 -9.12
CA MET A 70 -3.02 -14.80 -8.12
C MET A 70 -1.65 -14.54 -8.75
N VAL A 71 -1.25 -15.33 -9.75
CA VAL A 71 0.11 -15.31 -10.31
C VAL A 71 0.18 -15.18 -11.84
N GLY A 72 -0.96 -15.01 -12.50
CA GLY A 72 -1.04 -14.79 -13.94
C GLY A 72 -0.49 -15.96 -14.76
N ALA A 73 0.34 -15.63 -15.74
CA ALA A 73 0.96 -16.57 -16.66
C ALA A 73 2.22 -17.28 -16.10
N TYR A 74 2.46 -17.19 -14.79
CA TYR A 74 3.58 -17.87 -14.16
C TYR A 74 3.55 -19.39 -14.45
N PRO A 75 4.70 -20.05 -14.79
CA PRO A 75 4.72 -21.46 -15.18
C PRO A 75 4.10 -22.36 -14.10
N ARG A 76 3.12 -23.17 -14.48
CA ARG A 76 2.36 -24.00 -13.53
C ARG A 76 3.21 -25.02 -12.78
N ALA A 77 4.26 -25.58 -13.44
CA ALA A 77 5.21 -26.49 -12.81
C ALA A 77 6.08 -25.82 -11.72
N GLU A 78 6.17 -24.48 -11.76
CA GLU A 78 7.06 -23.71 -10.89
C GLU A 78 6.28 -22.88 -9.83
N LEU A 79 4.99 -23.18 -9.61
CA LEU A 79 4.14 -22.45 -8.64
C LEU A 79 4.66 -22.52 -7.19
N TRP A 80 5.52 -23.50 -6.90
CA TRP A 80 6.20 -23.56 -5.60
C TRP A 80 7.07 -22.33 -5.32
N ARG A 81 7.56 -21.62 -6.36
CA ARG A 81 8.40 -20.42 -6.22
C ARG A 81 7.64 -19.20 -5.68
N PRO A 82 6.51 -18.77 -6.28
CA PRO A 82 5.70 -17.71 -5.68
C PRO A 82 5.15 -18.12 -4.31
N ALA A 83 4.88 -19.41 -4.07
CA ALA A 83 4.51 -19.91 -2.76
C ALA A 83 5.65 -19.72 -1.74
N ALA A 84 6.86 -20.15 -2.07
CA ALA A 84 8.05 -19.98 -1.24
C ALA A 84 8.38 -18.49 -1.01
N ALA A 85 8.30 -17.65 -2.05
CA ALA A 85 8.48 -16.21 -1.92
C ALA A 85 7.45 -15.58 -0.97
N THR A 86 6.19 -16.02 -1.01
CA THR A 86 5.15 -15.56 -0.07
C THR A 86 5.53 -15.91 1.38
N VAL A 87 6.05 -17.11 1.62
CA VAL A 87 6.53 -17.54 2.94
C VAL A 87 7.73 -16.71 3.41
N ILE A 88 8.68 -16.44 2.51
CA ILE A 88 9.86 -15.59 2.80
C ILE A 88 9.43 -14.14 3.13
N VAL A 89 8.49 -13.58 2.35
CA VAL A 89 7.95 -12.23 2.59
C VAL A 89 7.20 -12.18 3.92
N ALA A 90 6.44 -13.20 4.27
CA ALA A 90 5.78 -13.30 5.58
C ALA A 90 6.80 -13.34 6.73
N ALA A 91 7.88 -14.12 6.59
CA ALA A 91 8.99 -14.14 7.54
C ALA A 91 9.66 -12.76 7.68
N LEU A 92 9.88 -12.06 6.56
CA LEU A 92 10.43 -10.70 6.54
C LEU A 92 9.52 -9.71 7.29
N ILE A 93 8.22 -9.72 7.00
CA ILE A 93 7.25 -8.84 7.69
C ILE A 93 7.28 -9.13 9.20
N GLY A 94 7.26 -10.41 9.58
CA GLY A 94 7.37 -10.80 10.98
C GLY A 94 8.68 -10.29 11.61
N TYR A 95 9.80 -10.50 10.94
CA TYR A 95 11.12 -10.09 11.42
C TYR A 95 11.24 -8.58 11.64
N VAL A 96 10.77 -7.77 10.68
CA VAL A 96 10.75 -6.31 10.80
C VAL A 96 9.85 -5.87 11.95
N ALA A 97 8.66 -6.48 12.07
CA ALA A 97 7.73 -6.19 13.16
C ALA A 97 8.31 -6.57 14.54
N GLY A 98 8.98 -7.70 14.64
CA GLY A 98 9.66 -8.15 15.86
C GLY A 98 10.80 -7.23 16.27
N SER A 99 11.68 -6.87 15.33
CA SER A 99 12.79 -5.94 15.54
C SER A 99 12.30 -4.55 15.95
N ALA A 100 11.25 -4.04 15.29
CA ALA A 100 10.64 -2.76 15.65
C ALA A 100 10.00 -2.79 17.06
N SER A 101 9.33 -3.89 17.42
CA SER A 101 8.74 -4.10 18.75
C SER A 101 9.81 -4.10 19.85
N ALA A 102 10.93 -4.79 19.64
CA ALA A 102 12.04 -4.82 20.58
C ALA A 102 12.72 -3.45 20.73
N ALA A 103 12.90 -2.72 19.62
CA ALA A 103 13.44 -1.36 19.66
C ALA A 103 12.50 -0.37 20.36
N ALA A 104 11.19 -0.53 20.20
CA ALA A 104 10.20 0.29 20.90
C ALA A 104 10.17 -0.01 22.40
N GLN A 105 10.30 -1.28 22.78
CA GLN A 105 10.36 -1.70 24.19
C GLN A 105 11.61 -1.11 24.87
N ALA A 106 12.79 -1.24 24.27
CA ALA A 106 14.03 -0.69 24.83
C ALA A 106 13.94 0.82 25.06
N ARG A 107 13.39 1.58 24.10
CA ARG A 107 13.18 3.04 24.24
C ARG A 107 12.17 3.40 25.32
N ALA A 108 11.13 2.58 25.52
CA ALA A 108 10.17 2.79 26.58
C ALA A 108 10.79 2.53 27.97
N GLU A 109 11.61 1.49 28.10
CA GLU A 109 12.36 1.16 29.31
C GLU A 109 13.36 2.28 29.66
N GLU A 110 14.13 2.78 28.68
CA GLU A 110 15.06 3.92 28.87
C GLU A 110 14.33 5.20 29.31
N ALA A 111 13.10 5.42 28.83
CA ALA A 111 12.28 6.58 29.16
C ALA A 111 11.43 6.39 30.42
N GLY A 112 11.47 5.23 31.08
CA GLY A 112 10.60 4.91 32.23
C GLY A 112 9.11 4.85 31.90
N LEU A 113 8.75 4.60 30.63
CA LEU A 113 7.37 4.58 30.14
C LEU A 113 6.82 3.15 30.03
N PRO A 114 5.51 2.94 30.26
CA PRO A 114 4.91 1.62 30.10
C PRO A 114 4.92 1.19 28.61
N PHE A 115 5.35 -0.03 28.34
CA PHE A 115 5.32 -0.62 27.01
C PHE A 115 4.11 -1.54 26.83
N HIS A 116 3.24 -1.20 25.86
CA HIS A 116 2.10 -2.05 25.50
C HIS A 116 2.47 -2.99 24.36
N ARG A 117 2.43 -4.30 24.62
CA ARG A 117 2.59 -5.32 23.59
C ARG A 117 1.24 -5.63 22.96
N ALA A 118 1.15 -5.55 21.63
CA ALA A 118 -0.06 -5.92 20.90
C ALA A 118 -0.45 -7.39 21.19
N ARG A 119 -1.69 -7.61 21.59
CA ARG A 119 -2.25 -8.95 21.82
C ARG A 119 -2.66 -9.57 20.49
N PRO A 120 -2.69 -10.92 20.38
CA PRO A 120 -3.09 -11.58 19.12
C PRO A 120 -4.45 -11.10 18.59
N LYS A 121 -5.44 -10.92 19.47
CA LYS A 121 -6.76 -10.37 19.11
C LYS A 121 -6.71 -8.96 18.49
N GLU A 122 -5.77 -8.14 18.93
CA GLU A 122 -5.59 -6.79 18.38
C GLU A 122 -4.97 -6.85 16.99
N VAL A 123 -4.06 -7.82 16.75
CA VAL A 123 -3.46 -8.08 15.42
C VAL A 123 -4.54 -8.60 14.46
N VAL A 124 -5.36 -9.56 14.87
CA VAL A 124 -6.49 -10.06 14.07
C VAL A 124 -7.46 -8.93 13.76
N ALA A 125 -7.90 -8.15 14.76
CA ALA A 125 -8.76 -6.99 14.57
C ALA A 125 -8.12 -5.89 13.73
N ARG A 126 -6.80 -5.86 13.66
CA ARG A 126 -6.03 -4.93 12.84
C ARG A 126 -6.05 -5.31 11.36
N PHE A 127 -5.86 -6.57 11.04
CA PHE A 127 -5.70 -7.09 9.68
C PHE A 127 -6.90 -7.91 9.20
N TRP A 128 -8.08 -7.76 9.85
CA TRP A 128 -9.27 -8.52 9.49
C TRP A 128 -9.65 -8.48 8.00
N PRO A 129 -9.49 -7.36 7.25
CA PRO A 129 -9.85 -7.37 5.84
C PRO A 129 -8.94 -8.29 5.01
N VAL A 130 -7.63 -8.29 5.33
CA VAL A 130 -6.67 -9.20 4.69
C VAL A 130 -6.98 -10.64 5.02
N LEU A 131 -7.28 -10.93 6.30
CA LEU A 131 -7.64 -12.28 6.74
C LEU A 131 -8.97 -12.76 6.11
N ALA A 132 -9.95 -11.85 5.97
CA ALA A 132 -11.20 -12.15 5.28
C ALA A 132 -10.97 -12.45 3.79
N PHE A 133 -10.13 -11.66 3.10
CA PHE A 133 -9.77 -11.91 1.71
C PHE A 133 -9.04 -13.25 1.53
N ILE A 134 -8.07 -13.55 2.39
CA ILE A 134 -7.40 -14.86 2.42
C ILE A 134 -8.44 -15.96 2.63
N GLY A 135 -9.40 -15.78 3.54
CA GLY A 135 -10.51 -16.71 3.76
C GLY A 135 -11.32 -16.96 2.48
N VAL A 136 -11.68 -15.89 1.76
CA VAL A 136 -12.39 -16.01 0.47
C VAL A 136 -11.56 -16.80 -0.55
N VAL A 137 -10.26 -16.49 -0.68
CA VAL A 137 -9.34 -17.22 -1.58
C VAL A 137 -9.28 -18.71 -1.20
N LEU A 138 -9.20 -19.03 0.11
CA LEU A 138 -9.15 -20.41 0.59
C LEU A 138 -10.47 -21.15 0.39
N LEU A 139 -11.62 -20.47 0.46
CA LEU A 139 -12.93 -21.07 0.16
C LEU A 139 -13.10 -21.37 -1.33
N LEU A 140 -12.46 -20.60 -2.20
CA LEU A 140 -12.49 -20.79 -3.65
C LEU A 140 -11.53 -21.88 -4.13
N THR A 141 -10.57 -22.32 -3.30
CA THR A 141 -9.60 -23.31 -3.74
C THR A 141 -10.15 -24.74 -3.66
N SER A 142 -9.90 -25.52 -4.73
CA SER A 142 -10.18 -26.96 -4.79
C SER A 142 -8.99 -27.83 -4.40
N THR A 143 -7.82 -27.24 -4.15
CA THR A 143 -6.57 -27.98 -3.85
C THR A 143 -6.04 -27.63 -2.46
N PRO A 144 -5.26 -28.50 -1.81
CA PRO A 144 -4.68 -28.21 -0.50
C PRO A 144 -3.51 -27.23 -0.55
N THR A 145 -2.92 -26.97 -1.71
CA THR A 145 -1.72 -26.14 -1.85
C THR A 145 -1.87 -24.72 -1.29
N PRO A 146 -2.92 -23.95 -1.57
CA PRO A 146 -3.09 -22.61 -1.00
C PRO A 146 -3.20 -22.64 0.53
N TRP A 147 -3.83 -23.65 1.11
CA TRP A 147 -3.89 -23.83 2.57
C TRP A 147 -2.50 -24.03 3.17
N LEU A 148 -1.68 -24.89 2.54
CA LEU A 148 -0.30 -25.12 2.97
C LEU A 148 0.53 -23.83 2.89
N VAL A 149 0.38 -23.04 1.83
CA VAL A 149 1.07 -21.76 1.68
C VAL A 149 0.67 -20.78 2.79
N VAL A 150 -0.62 -20.64 3.07
CA VAL A 150 -1.11 -19.75 4.12
C VAL A 150 -0.62 -20.17 5.49
N VAL A 151 -0.72 -21.44 5.83
CA VAL A 151 -0.25 -21.97 7.12
C VAL A 151 1.26 -21.78 7.25
N SER A 152 2.03 -22.12 6.21
CA SER A 152 3.48 -21.91 6.20
C SER A 152 3.87 -20.44 6.33
N ALA A 153 3.15 -19.54 5.66
CA ALA A 153 3.36 -18.10 5.76
C ALA A 153 3.06 -17.56 7.17
N LEU A 154 2.00 -18.05 7.81
CA LEU A 154 1.68 -17.67 9.19
C LEU A 154 2.77 -18.15 10.16
N ILE A 155 3.21 -19.41 10.04
CA ILE A 155 4.31 -19.94 10.84
C ILE A 155 5.58 -19.13 10.62
N ALA A 156 5.96 -18.90 9.36
CA ALA A 156 7.14 -18.12 9.01
C ALA A 156 7.08 -16.69 9.54
N GLY A 157 5.90 -16.05 9.48
CA GLY A 157 5.68 -14.74 10.07
C GLY A 157 5.88 -14.71 11.59
N VAL A 158 5.39 -15.73 12.30
CA VAL A 158 5.60 -15.86 13.74
C VAL A 158 7.07 -16.12 14.06
N VAL A 159 7.71 -17.06 13.34
CA VAL A 159 9.15 -17.34 13.52
C VAL A 159 9.99 -16.11 13.24
N GLY A 160 9.71 -15.40 12.15
CA GLY A 160 10.35 -14.13 11.83
C GLY A 160 10.19 -13.10 12.96
N TYR A 161 8.96 -12.95 13.49
CA TYR A 161 8.70 -12.04 14.61
C TYR A 161 9.51 -12.39 15.86
N LEU A 162 9.57 -13.66 16.22
CA LEU A 162 10.33 -14.13 17.37
C LEU A 162 11.84 -13.91 17.14
N ALA A 163 12.34 -14.23 15.94
CA ALA A 163 13.73 -14.00 15.56
C ALA A 163 14.11 -12.51 15.63
N GLY A 164 13.31 -11.63 15.04
CA GLY A 164 13.55 -10.19 15.06
C GLY A 164 13.50 -9.60 16.48
N ARG A 165 12.60 -10.12 17.32
CA ARG A 165 12.47 -9.68 18.70
C ARG A 165 13.59 -10.19 19.61
N GLY A 166 14.02 -11.43 19.44
CA GLY A 166 15.05 -12.07 20.26
C GLY A 166 16.47 -11.57 19.98
N GLN A 167 16.65 -10.71 18.99
CA GLN A 167 17.97 -10.20 18.63
C GLN A 167 18.55 -9.25 19.69
N PRO A 168 19.86 -9.43 20.04
CA PRO A 168 20.60 -8.47 20.85
C PRO A 168 20.66 -7.08 20.19
N ALA A 169 20.71 -6.02 21.00
CA ALA A 169 20.78 -4.65 20.49
C ALA A 169 21.88 -4.39 19.43
N PRO A 170 23.12 -4.90 19.58
CA PRO A 170 24.18 -4.70 18.58
C PRO A 170 23.87 -5.36 17.23
N VAL A 171 23.13 -6.49 17.20
CA VAL A 171 22.75 -7.17 15.96
C VAL A 171 21.55 -6.49 15.32
N ARG A 172 20.62 -5.98 16.12
CA ARG A 172 19.39 -5.30 15.66
C ARG A 172 19.67 -4.06 14.82
N ARG A 173 20.80 -3.35 15.06
CA ARG A 173 21.20 -2.22 14.19
C ARG A 173 21.41 -2.61 12.73
N PHE A 174 21.68 -3.88 12.45
CA PHE A 174 21.84 -4.45 11.11
C PHE A 174 20.56 -5.13 10.58
N ALA A 175 19.40 -4.94 11.25
CA ALA A 175 18.13 -5.55 10.81
C ALA A 175 17.77 -5.20 9.36
N TRP A 176 18.17 -4.01 8.89
CA TRP A 176 18.00 -3.62 7.50
C TRP A 176 18.78 -4.51 6.52
N VAL A 177 20.00 -4.96 6.88
CA VAL A 177 20.82 -5.87 6.05
C VAL A 177 20.12 -7.21 5.87
N TRP A 178 19.61 -7.78 6.98
CA TRP A 178 18.84 -9.04 6.94
C TRP A 178 17.55 -8.88 6.16
N SER A 179 16.89 -7.73 6.27
CA SER A 179 15.68 -7.43 5.49
C SER A 179 15.97 -7.37 3.99
N VAL A 180 17.04 -6.68 3.60
CA VAL A 180 17.50 -6.67 2.20
C VAL A 180 17.88 -8.07 1.73
N GLY A 181 18.60 -8.84 2.55
CA GLY A 181 18.95 -10.22 2.26
C GLY A 181 17.73 -11.10 1.97
N LEU A 182 16.68 -11.01 2.79
CA LEU A 182 15.43 -11.75 2.58
C LEU A 182 14.70 -11.32 1.29
N VAL A 183 14.70 -10.03 0.97
CA VAL A 183 14.15 -9.53 -0.31
C VAL A 183 14.93 -10.10 -1.50
N VAL A 184 16.26 -10.10 -1.43
CA VAL A 184 17.11 -10.69 -2.48
C VAL A 184 16.85 -12.20 -2.62
N VAL A 185 16.73 -12.92 -1.52
CA VAL A 185 16.42 -14.38 -1.55
C VAL A 185 15.05 -14.61 -2.18
N ALA A 186 14.02 -13.84 -1.79
CA ALA A 186 12.68 -13.95 -2.40
C ALA A 186 12.73 -13.69 -3.92
N TYR A 187 13.47 -12.66 -4.34
CA TYR A 187 13.68 -12.34 -5.74
C TYR A 187 14.40 -13.50 -6.49
N LEU A 188 15.49 -14.02 -5.95
CA LEU A 188 16.22 -15.15 -6.55
C LEU A 188 15.37 -16.41 -6.64
N VAL A 189 14.52 -16.67 -5.64
CA VAL A 189 13.55 -17.78 -5.69
C VAL A 189 12.56 -17.58 -6.83
N LEU A 190 12.02 -16.37 -6.98
CA LEU A 190 11.05 -16.07 -8.04
C LEU A 190 11.64 -16.12 -9.45
N THR A 191 12.90 -15.71 -9.62
CA THR A 191 13.56 -15.63 -10.93
C THR A 191 14.45 -16.84 -11.25
N GLY A 192 14.58 -17.76 -10.34
CA GLY A 192 15.42 -18.95 -10.53
C GLY A 192 15.03 -19.76 -11.78
N SER A 193 15.95 -20.56 -12.32
CA SER A 193 15.78 -21.34 -13.56
C SER A 193 15.46 -20.49 -14.81
N GLY A 194 15.87 -19.21 -14.82
CA GLY A 194 15.66 -18.32 -15.97
C GLY A 194 14.22 -17.81 -16.14
N ILE A 195 13.38 -17.90 -15.10
CA ILE A 195 12.05 -17.29 -15.11
C ILE A 195 12.22 -15.78 -14.91
N GLY A 196 12.24 -15.03 -16.00
CA GLY A 196 12.21 -13.57 -15.95
C GLY A 196 10.91 -13.04 -15.39
N TRP A 197 10.94 -11.84 -14.83
CA TRP A 197 9.75 -11.14 -14.32
C TRP A 197 8.69 -10.83 -15.39
N ASP A 198 9.03 -10.92 -16.68
CA ASP A 198 8.05 -10.80 -17.78
C ASP A 198 7.00 -11.93 -17.78
N ARG A 199 7.23 -13.01 -17.02
CA ARG A 199 6.25 -14.08 -16.81
C ARG A 199 5.43 -13.90 -15.53
N TRP A 200 5.68 -12.83 -14.76
CA TRP A 200 4.89 -12.54 -13.59
C TRP A 200 3.57 -11.92 -13.98
N GLY A 201 2.53 -12.25 -13.25
CA GLY A 201 1.18 -11.78 -13.57
C GLY A 201 0.25 -11.85 -12.37
N GLY A 202 -1.05 -11.67 -12.64
CA GLY A 202 -2.09 -11.68 -11.61
C GLY A 202 -1.84 -10.63 -10.53
N PHE A 203 -2.41 -10.86 -9.37
CA PHE A 203 -2.25 -9.98 -8.21
C PHE A 203 -0.80 -9.83 -7.73
N HIS A 204 0.01 -10.88 -7.95
CA HIS A 204 1.44 -10.84 -7.66
C HIS A 204 2.16 -9.72 -8.44
N LEU A 205 1.82 -9.53 -9.73
CA LEU A 205 2.39 -8.45 -10.53
C LEU A 205 1.98 -7.06 -10.00
N ASN A 206 0.71 -6.89 -9.62
CA ASN A 206 0.25 -5.62 -9.03
C ASN A 206 1.00 -5.30 -7.73
N LEU A 207 1.20 -6.29 -6.84
CA LEU A 207 1.98 -6.11 -5.62
C LEU A 207 3.44 -5.79 -5.91
N PHE A 208 4.06 -6.49 -6.88
CA PHE A 208 5.44 -6.23 -7.28
C PHE A 208 5.60 -4.80 -7.82
N LEU A 209 4.78 -4.39 -8.78
CA LEU A 209 4.83 -3.04 -9.37
C LEU A 209 4.60 -1.95 -8.32
N THR A 210 3.71 -2.19 -7.37
CA THR A 210 3.46 -1.27 -6.25
C THR A 210 4.69 -1.13 -5.36
N VAL A 211 5.22 -2.24 -4.86
CA VAL A 211 6.35 -2.21 -3.90
C VAL A 211 7.62 -1.69 -4.57
N ALA A 212 7.94 -2.19 -5.76
CA ALA A 212 9.10 -1.75 -6.53
C ALA A 212 8.95 -0.29 -7.00
N GLY A 213 7.75 0.07 -7.48
CA GLY A 213 7.43 1.44 -7.90
C GLY A 213 7.61 2.44 -6.76
N ILE A 214 7.03 2.19 -5.59
CA ILE A 214 7.21 3.03 -4.39
C ILE A 214 8.69 3.10 -3.98
N GLY A 215 9.33 1.93 -3.87
CA GLY A 215 10.70 1.82 -3.39
C GLY A 215 11.72 2.56 -4.25
N LEU A 216 11.53 2.53 -5.57
CA LEU A 216 12.39 3.23 -6.53
C LEU A 216 11.98 4.69 -6.72
N ALA A 217 10.70 4.99 -6.80
CA ALA A 217 10.23 6.37 -7.01
C ALA A 217 10.54 7.30 -5.83
N PHE A 218 10.54 6.79 -4.60
CA PHE A 218 10.77 7.61 -3.40
C PHE A 218 12.14 8.31 -3.40
N PRO A 219 13.28 7.61 -3.59
CA PRO A 219 14.59 8.29 -3.64
C PRO A 219 14.71 9.24 -4.84
N PHE A 220 14.17 8.88 -6.01
CA PHE A 220 14.17 9.77 -7.16
C PHE A 220 13.34 11.02 -6.93
N GLY A 221 12.14 10.88 -6.38
CA GLY A 221 11.27 12.01 -6.02
C GLY A 221 11.91 12.93 -4.98
N LEU A 222 12.61 12.35 -3.99
CA LEU A 222 13.35 13.12 -3.00
C LEU A 222 14.47 13.95 -3.66
N ILE A 223 15.25 13.37 -4.56
CA ILE A 223 16.30 14.06 -5.31
C ILE A 223 15.69 15.20 -6.13
N LEU A 224 14.60 14.97 -6.84
CA LEU A 224 13.90 15.98 -7.63
C LEU A 224 13.35 17.13 -6.76
N ALA A 225 12.77 16.83 -5.60
CA ALA A 225 12.28 17.83 -4.66
C ALA A 225 13.40 18.74 -4.12
N LEU A 226 14.54 18.15 -3.80
CA LEU A 226 15.73 18.89 -3.37
C LEU A 226 16.35 19.67 -4.56
N GLY A 227 16.40 19.06 -5.75
CA GLY A 227 16.87 19.69 -6.97
C GLY A 227 16.07 20.93 -7.35
N ARG A 228 14.75 20.91 -7.20
CA ARG A 228 13.87 22.08 -7.41
C ARG A 228 14.21 23.27 -6.49
N ARG A 229 14.84 23.03 -5.34
CA ARG A 229 15.30 24.05 -4.39
C ARG A 229 16.79 24.37 -4.51
N SER A 230 17.48 23.77 -5.46
CA SER A 230 18.92 23.98 -5.66
C SER A 230 19.25 25.43 -6.02
N SER A 231 20.37 25.91 -5.53
CA SER A 231 20.97 27.19 -5.95
C SER A 231 21.57 27.11 -7.36
N LEU A 232 21.85 25.89 -7.87
CA LEU A 232 22.35 25.66 -9.21
C LEU A 232 21.21 25.78 -10.24
N PRO A 233 21.24 26.81 -11.13
CA PRO A 233 20.13 27.09 -12.05
C PRO A 233 19.79 25.90 -12.96
N ALA A 234 20.78 25.18 -13.46
CA ALA A 234 20.59 24.04 -14.34
C ALA A 234 19.87 22.88 -13.62
N VAL A 235 20.32 22.52 -12.39
CA VAL A 235 19.67 21.46 -11.59
C VAL A 235 18.23 21.82 -11.28
N ARG A 236 17.98 23.07 -10.91
CA ARG A 236 16.63 23.56 -10.61
C ARG A 236 15.75 23.53 -11.86
N ALA A 237 16.24 24.00 -13.00
CA ALA A 237 15.48 24.01 -14.24
C ALA A 237 15.10 22.58 -14.69
N VAL A 238 16.05 21.66 -14.71
CA VAL A 238 15.83 20.25 -15.08
C VAL A 238 14.80 19.62 -14.14
N SER A 239 14.93 19.81 -12.82
CA SER A 239 14.01 19.25 -11.85
C SER A 239 12.58 19.80 -12.01
N ILE A 240 12.44 21.11 -12.22
CA ILE A 240 11.13 21.76 -12.45
C ILE A 240 10.51 21.23 -13.74
N THR A 241 11.25 21.28 -14.84
CA THR A 241 10.74 20.84 -16.15
C THR A 241 10.29 19.38 -16.10
N TYR A 242 11.08 18.50 -15.49
CA TYR A 242 10.72 17.09 -15.31
C TYR A 242 9.41 16.94 -14.53
N ILE A 243 9.33 17.57 -13.35
CA ILE A 243 8.16 17.43 -12.46
C ILE A 243 6.89 17.94 -13.16
N GLU A 244 6.94 19.13 -13.76
CA GLU A 244 5.76 19.73 -14.39
C GLU A 244 5.35 18.96 -15.66
N PHE A 245 6.32 18.52 -16.47
CA PHE A 245 6.04 17.74 -17.67
C PHE A 245 5.40 16.39 -17.35
N ILE A 246 6.02 15.60 -16.47
CA ILE A 246 5.52 14.26 -16.12
C ILE A 246 4.15 14.32 -15.43
N ARG A 247 3.91 15.31 -14.58
CA ARG A 247 2.59 15.49 -13.92
C ARG A 247 1.51 16.00 -14.89
N GLY A 248 1.90 16.59 -16.00
CA GLY A 248 0.97 16.99 -17.06
C GLY A 248 0.56 15.88 -18.01
N VAL A 249 1.23 14.72 -17.97
CA VAL A 249 0.97 13.58 -18.86
C VAL A 249 0.22 12.48 -18.11
N PRO A 250 -0.86 11.88 -18.66
CA PRO A 250 -1.53 10.74 -18.05
C PRO A 250 -0.60 9.52 -17.92
N LEU A 251 -0.70 8.78 -16.81
CA LEU A 251 0.12 7.57 -16.62
C LEU A 251 -0.03 6.57 -17.76
N ILE A 252 -1.25 6.37 -18.27
CA ILE A 252 -1.50 5.45 -19.38
C ILE A 252 -0.67 5.81 -20.63
N THR A 253 -0.50 7.09 -20.92
CA THR A 253 0.34 7.56 -22.03
C THR A 253 1.80 7.19 -21.82
N LEU A 254 2.32 7.34 -20.59
CA LEU A 254 3.68 6.93 -20.26
C LEU A 254 3.87 5.42 -20.33
N LEU A 255 2.87 4.63 -19.95
CA LEU A 255 2.91 3.17 -20.10
C LEU A 255 2.98 2.76 -21.56
N LEU A 256 2.14 3.37 -22.41
CA LEU A 256 2.15 3.14 -23.86
C LEU A 256 3.49 3.56 -24.48
N MET A 257 4.02 4.71 -24.08
CA MET A 257 5.35 5.15 -24.53
C MET A 257 6.46 4.19 -24.07
N GLY A 258 6.40 3.69 -22.83
CA GLY A 258 7.37 2.72 -22.32
C GLY A 258 7.37 1.43 -23.12
N ILE A 259 6.19 0.88 -23.43
CA ILE A 259 6.07 -0.38 -24.18
C ILE A 259 6.39 -0.21 -25.66
N PHE A 260 5.79 0.77 -26.32
CA PHE A 260 5.87 0.89 -27.78
C PHE A 260 7.03 1.79 -28.22
N ALA A 261 7.14 3.01 -27.68
CA ALA A 261 8.14 3.97 -28.15
C ALA A 261 9.55 3.56 -27.70
N LEU A 262 9.77 3.18 -26.45
CA LEU A 262 11.10 2.76 -25.99
C LEU A 262 11.59 1.53 -26.74
N GLY A 263 10.69 0.59 -27.06
CA GLY A 263 11.01 -0.56 -27.91
C GLY A 263 11.42 -0.19 -29.33
N PHE A 264 10.97 0.94 -29.85
CA PHE A 264 11.33 1.41 -31.19
C PHE A 264 12.74 2.05 -31.21
N PHE A 265 13.09 2.81 -30.18
CA PHE A 265 14.36 3.53 -30.13
C PHE A 265 15.56 2.67 -29.68
N LEU A 266 15.32 1.53 -29.03
CA LEU A 266 16.38 0.66 -28.53
C LEU A 266 16.66 -0.49 -29.49
N PRO A 267 17.94 -0.83 -29.75
CA PRO A 267 18.31 -2.07 -30.43
C PRO A 267 17.73 -3.29 -29.70
N GLN A 268 17.41 -4.34 -30.44
CA GLN A 268 16.74 -5.53 -29.90
C GLN A 268 17.50 -6.16 -28.70
N GLN A 269 18.85 -6.13 -28.74
CA GLN A 269 19.71 -6.67 -27.67
C GLN A 269 19.62 -5.86 -26.36
N LEU A 270 19.26 -4.59 -26.44
CA LEU A 270 19.16 -3.68 -25.29
C LEU A 270 17.71 -3.43 -24.84
N ARG A 271 16.72 -4.07 -25.47
CA ARG A 271 15.32 -3.92 -25.07
C ARG A 271 15.07 -4.61 -23.76
N PRO A 272 14.73 -3.87 -22.70
CA PRO A 272 14.27 -4.49 -21.46
C PRO A 272 12.93 -5.22 -21.70
N GLY A 273 12.62 -6.23 -20.92
CA GLY A 273 11.32 -6.89 -20.95
C GLY A 273 10.18 -5.94 -20.58
N ASP A 274 8.96 -6.34 -20.92
CA ASP A 274 7.76 -5.50 -20.84
C ASP A 274 7.49 -5.02 -19.40
N VAL A 275 7.63 -5.90 -18.42
CA VAL A 275 7.46 -5.54 -17.00
C VAL A 275 8.49 -4.50 -16.56
N THR A 276 9.74 -4.61 -17.04
CA THR A 276 10.78 -3.60 -16.75
C THR A 276 10.42 -2.24 -17.34
N ARG A 277 9.96 -2.20 -18.58
CA ARG A 277 9.55 -0.96 -19.26
C ARG A 277 8.39 -0.28 -18.55
N VAL A 278 7.40 -1.06 -18.15
CA VAL A 278 6.26 -0.61 -17.35
C VAL A 278 6.72 -0.10 -15.97
N LEU A 279 7.58 -0.84 -15.28
CA LEU A 279 8.11 -0.42 -13.98
C LEU A 279 8.86 0.92 -14.10
N VAL A 280 9.70 1.10 -15.12
CA VAL A 280 10.40 2.37 -15.35
C VAL A 280 9.40 3.50 -15.58
N ALA A 281 8.37 3.31 -16.41
CA ALA A 281 7.34 4.32 -16.63
C ALA A 281 6.60 4.70 -15.32
N ILE A 282 6.23 3.71 -14.51
CA ILE A 282 5.62 3.91 -13.19
C ILE A 282 6.56 4.69 -12.27
N VAL A 283 7.84 4.31 -12.20
CA VAL A 283 8.83 4.98 -11.34
C VAL A 283 9.03 6.44 -11.76
N LEU A 284 9.13 6.70 -13.06
CA LEU A 284 9.25 8.06 -13.57
C LEU A 284 8.01 8.91 -13.23
N PHE A 285 6.82 8.35 -13.42
CA PHE A 285 5.57 9.03 -13.09
C PHE A 285 5.48 9.33 -11.59
N GLU A 286 5.64 8.31 -10.77
CA GLU A 286 5.48 8.39 -9.33
C GLU A 286 6.53 9.29 -8.68
N ALA A 287 7.77 9.31 -9.19
CA ALA A 287 8.84 10.18 -8.69
C ALA A 287 8.47 11.66 -8.79
N ALA A 288 7.74 12.08 -9.84
CA ALA A 288 7.28 13.46 -9.97
C ALA A 288 6.23 13.83 -8.92
N TYR A 289 5.31 12.91 -8.61
CA TYR A 289 4.30 13.11 -7.56
C TYR A 289 4.91 13.09 -6.16
N VAL A 290 5.81 12.15 -5.89
CA VAL A 290 6.58 12.12 -4.63
C VAL A 290 7.36 13.41 -4.45
N ALA A 291 7.99 13.94 -5.50
CA ALA A 291 8.72 15.20 -5.44
C ALA A 291 7.82 16.36 -5.02
N GLU A 292 6.59 16.42 -5.55
CA GLU A 292 5.64 17.47 -5.20
C GLU A 292 5.14 17.34 -3.76
N VAL A 293 4.85 16.12 -3.30
CA VAL A 293 4.47 15.86 -1.91
C VAL A 293 5.60 16.29 -0.96
N VAL A 294 6.86 15.89 -1.26
CA VAL A 294 8.03 16.28 -0.45
C VAL A 294 8.24 17.78 -0.50
N ARG A 295 8.04 18.45 -1.65
CA ARG A 295 8.11 19.92 -1.77
C ARG A 295 7.12 20.58 -0.81
N GLY A 296 5.89 20.11 -0.75
CA GLY A 296 4.88 20.59 0.21
C GLY A 296 5.36 20.49 1.66
N GLY A 297 5.93 19.34 2.04
CA GLY A 297 6.52 19.14 3.37
C GLY A 297 7.70 20.05 3.67
N LEU A 298 8.59 20.26 2.70
CA LEU A 298 9.72 21.19 2.85
C LEU A 298 9.27 22.65 3.04
N GLN A 299 8.12 23.02 2.50
CA GLN A 299 7.52 24.36 2.70
C GLN A 299 6.81 24.50 4.04
N ALA A 300 6.32 23.40 4.62
CA ALA A 300 5.63 23.40 5.90
C ALA A 300 6.57 23.61 7.11
N VAL A 301 7.89 23.44 6.94
CA VAL A 301 8.86 23.65 8.02
C VAL A 301 9.01 25.13 8.29
N PRO A 302 8.81 25.59 9.56
CA PRO A 302 8.94 26.99 9.94
C PRO A 302 10.31 27.56 9.61
N ARG A 303 10.38 28.78 9.07
CA ARG A 303 11.64 29.45 8.73
C ARG A 303 12.59 29.61 9.93
N GLY A 304 12.05 29.85 11.11
CA GLY A 304 12.84 29.94 12.34
C GLY A 304 13.70 28.70 12.64
N GLN A 305 13.31 27.50 12.16
CA GLN A 305 14.16 26.30 12.27
C GLN A 305 15.42 26.41 11.41
N VAL A 306 15.33 27.02 10.26
CA VAL A 306 16.46 27.27 9.35
C VAL A 306 17.37 28.34 9.94
N GLU A 307 16.79 29.43 10.42
CA GLU A 307 17.50 30.56 11.02
C GLU A 307 18.24 30.14 12.29
N ALA A 308 17.61 29.37 13.17
CA ALA A 308 18.25 28.84 14.38
C ALA A 308 19.41 27.88 14.02
N ALA A 309 19.23 27.01 13.04
CA ALA A 309 20.30 26.12 12.59
C ALA A 309 21.50 26.89 12.02
N GLN A 310 21.25 27.97 11.27
CA GLN A 310 22.29 28.83 10.74
C GLN A 310 23.02 29.63 11.84
N ALA A 311 22.28 30.11 12.84
CA ALA A 311 22.86 30.79 14.00
C ALA A 311 23.78 29.86 14.80
N LEU A 312 23.53 28.53 14.80
CA LEU A 312 24.41 27.51 15.37
C LEU A 312 25.59 27.13 14.46
N GLY A 313 25.79 27.81 13.33
CA GLY A 313 26.89 27.56 12.41
C GLY A 313 26.72 26.35 11.49
N LEU A 314 25.51 25.80 11.35
CA LEU A 314 25.27 24.70 10.43
C LEU A 314 25.31 25.19 8.98
N SER A 315 26.06 24.48 8.12
CA SER A 315 26.04 24.74 6.69
C SER A 315 24.66 24.47 6.07
N PRO A 316 24.29 25.08 4.94
CA PRO A 316 22.97 24.86 4.30
C PRO A 316 22.62 23.39 4.06
N TRP A 317 23.61 22.58 3.67
CA TRP A 317 23.44 21.14 3.49
C TRP A 317 23.14 20.41 4.81
N LYS A 318 23.91 20.73 5.89
CA LYS A 318 23.68 20.16 7.21
C LYS A 318 22.31 20.59 7.76
N THR A 319 21.94 21.85 7.61
CA THR A 319 20.62 22.39 7.99
C THR A 319 19.50 21.62 7.26
N THR A 320 19.62 21.43 5.94
CA THR A 320 18.63 20.68 5.16
C THR A 320 18.56 19.23 5.62
N ARG A 321 19.70 18.53 5.71
CA ARG A 321 19.75 17.09 6.02
C ARG A 321 19.34 16.76 7.45
N LEU A 322 19.77 17.55 8.42
CA LEU A 322 19.62 17.21 9.84
C LEU A 322 18.38 17.83 10.49
N ILE A 323 17.92 18.98 10.01
CA ILE A 323 16.82 19.74 10.63
C ILE A 323 15.58 19.74 9.74
N VAL A 324 15.69 20.21 8.49
CA VAL A 324 14.53 20.46 7.63
C VAL A 324 13.95 19.17 7.08
N LEU A 325 14.77 18.31 6.48
CA LEU A 325 14.32 17.12 5.77
C LEU A 325 13.59 16.12 6.69
N PRO A 326 14.09 15.80 7.90
CA PRO A 326 13.37 14.88 8.78
C PRO A 326 11.99 15.40 9.20
N GLN A 327 11.87 16.71 9.44
CA GLN A 327 10.59 17.36 9.79
C GLN A 327 9.64 17.36 8.57
N ALA A 328 10.15 17.73 7.41
CA ALA A 328 9.41 17.73 6.15
C ALA A 328 8.85 16.35 5.83
N LEU A 329 9.70 15.30 5.87
CA LEU A 329 9.26 13.93 5.60
C LEU A 329 8.19 13.46 6.60
N ARG A 330 8.31 13.82 7.88
CA ARG A 330 7.27 13.51 8.87
C ARG A 330 5.93 14.18 8.51
N ALA A 331 5.96 15.44 8.11
CA ALA A 331 4.76 16.16 7.72
C ALA A 331 4.09 15.64 6.45
N THR A 332 4.85 14.97 5.56
CA THR A 332 4.34 14.44 4.28
C THR A 332 3.77 13.03 4.37
N ILE A 333 3.93 12.32 5.49
CA ILE A 333 3.49 10.92 5.63
C ILE A 333 2.04 10.70 5.19
N PRO A 334 1.04 11.52 5.60
CA PRO A 334 -0.34 11.31 5.16
C PRO A 334 -0.52 11.38 3.65
N ALA A 335 0.01 12.43 3.04
CA ALA A 335 -0.07 12.63 1.59
C ALA A 335 0.72 11.55 0.82
N MET A 336 1.87 11.13 1.35
CA MET A 336 2.68 10.07 0.75
C MET A 336 1.94 8.73 0.72
N VAL A 337 1.27 8.35 1.82
CA VAL A 337 0.48 7.12 1.82
C VAL A 337 -0.71 7.21 0.88
N GLY A 338 -1.35 8.37 0.77
CA GLY A 338 -2.38 8.64 -0.24
C GLY A 338 -1.88 8.35 -1.65
N GLN A 339 -0.68 8.86 -1.98
CA GLN A 339 -0.03 8.63 -3.27
C GLN A 339 0.27 7.14 -3.51
N PHE A 340 0.77 6.43 -2.51
CA PHE A 340 1.05 4.99 -2.61
C PHE A 340 -0.22 4.14 -2.79
N ILE A 341 -1.34 4.54 -2.18
CA ILE A 341 -2.65 3.91 -2.42
C ILE A 341 -3.13 4.17 -3.85
N SER A 342 -2.90 5.37 -4.39
CA SER A 342 -3.15 5.68 -5.81
C SER A 342 -2.35 4.76 -6.72
N LEU A 343 -1.03 4.71 -6.53
CA LEU A 343 -0.15 3.85 -7.32
C LEU A 343 -0.60 2.39 -7.28
N PHE A 344 -0.95 1.86 -6.10
CA PHE A 344 -1.45 0.48 -5.99
C PHE A 344 -2.67 0.24 -6.90
N LYS A 345 -3.59 1.17 -6.98
CA LYS A 345 -4.75 1.07 -7.88
C LYS A 345 -4.36 1.27 -9.34
N ASP A 346 -3.44 2.20 -9.61
CA ASP A 346 -3.00 2.54 -10.96
C ASP A 346 -2.22 1.38 -11.63
N THR A 347 -1.73 0.41 -10.84
CA THR A 347 -1.15 -0.82 -11.41
C THR A 347 -2.13 -1.64 -12.24
N THR A 348 -3.45 -1.41 -12.15
CA THR A 348 -4.44 -2.04 -13.05
C THR A 348 -4.35 -1.52 -14.49
N LEU A 349 -3.78 -0.33 -14.70
CA LEU A 349 -3.64 0.24 -16.04
C LEU A 349 -2.67 -0.56 -16.94
N VAL A 350 -1.86 -1.44 -16.35
CA VAL A 350 -0.91 -2.26 -17.12
C VAL A 350 -1.59 -3.27 -18.03
N VAL A 351 -2.87 -3.58 -17.80
CA VAL A 351 -3.67 -4.41 -18.69
C VAL A 351 -3.78 -3.79 -20.09
N VAL A 352 -3.82 -2.46 -20.19
CA VAL A 352 -3.95 -1.74 -21.47
C VAL A 352 -2.70 -1.93 -22.34
N VAL A 353 -1.56 -2.17 -21.74
CA VAL A 353 -0.30 -2.43 -22.44
C VAL A 353 0.01 -3.94 -22.59
N GLY A 354 -0.98 -4.80 -22.34
CA GLY A 354 -0.92 -6.24 -22.59
C GLY A 354 -0.33 -7.09 -21.47
N LEU A 355 -0.05 -6.51 -20.29
CA LEU A 355 0.36 -7.31 -19.14
C LEU A 355 -0.86 -7.95 -18.46
N ILE A 356 -0.72 -9.22 -18.09
CA ILE A 356 -1.79 -9.98 -17.42
C ILE A 356 -1.66 -9.78 -15.91
N ASP A 357 -2.11 -8.63 -15.42
CA ASP A 357 -2.32 -8.37 -14.00
C ASP A 357 -3.61 -9.05 -13.50
N ILE A 358 -4.08 -8.77 -12.29
CA ILE A 358 -5.33 -9.36 -11.78
C ILE A 358 -6.55 -8.98 -12.63
N LEU A 359 -6.59 -7.76 -13.19
CA LEU A 359 -7.66 -7.33 -14.10
C LEU A 359 -7.54 -8.02 -15.45
N GLY A 360 -6.33 -8.13 -16.01
CA GLY A 360 -6.05 -8.90 -17.21
C GLY A 360 -6.37 -10.38 -17.03
N ALA A 361 -6.12 -10.94 -15.84
CA ALA A 361 -6.52 -12.29 -15.49
C ALA A 361 -8.05 -12.47 -15.52
N SER A 362 -8.82 -11.47 -15.06
CA SER A 362 -10.27 -11.45 -15.16
C SER A 362 -10.74 -11.48 -16.63
N GLN A 363 -10.15 -10.64 -17.47
CA GLN A 363 -10.49 -10.61 -18.91
C GLN A 363 -10.13 -11.93 -19.60
N ALA A 364 -8.95 -12.47 -19.32
CA ALA A 364 -8.49 -13.75 -19.86
C ALA A 364 -9.39 -14.91 -19.42
N ALA A 365 -9.82 -14.96 -18.16
CA ALA A 365 -10.73 -15.98 -17.66
C ALA A 365 -12.09 -15.92 -18.35
N ASN A 366 -12.66 -14.72 -18.52
CA ASN A 366 -13.95 -14.53 -19.21
C ASN A 366 -13.88 -14.82 -20.72
N SER A 367 -12.69 -14.84 -21.31
CA SER A 367 -12.47 -15.14 -22.72
C SER A 367 -12.23 -16.64 -23.00
N GLN A 368 -12.20 -17.49 -21.98
CA GLN A 368 -12.06 -18.95 -22.14
C GLN A 368 -13.33 -19.51 -22.77
N PRO A 369 -13.24 -20.50 -23.68
CA PRO A 369 -14.41 -21.07 -24.37
C PRO A 369 -15.51 -21.56 -23.43
N GLU A 370 -15.12 -22.11 -22.25
CA GLU A 370 -16.04 -22.63 -21.23
C GLU A 370 -16.88 -21.53 -20.57
N PHE A 371 -16.34 -20.30 -20.49
CA PHE A 371 -16.96 -19.17 -19.79
C PHE A 371 -17.40 -18.06 -20.73
N LEU A 372 -17.15 -18.21 -22.04
CA LEU A 372 -17.46 -17.20 -23.03
C LEU A 372 -18.99 -17.00 -23.11
N ALA A 373 -19.42 -15.76 -23.18
CA ALA A 373 -20.81 -15.33 -23.27
C ALA A 373 -21.72 -15.65 -22.06
N GLN A 374 -21.16 -16.13 -20.94
CA GLN A 374 -21.94 -16.41 -19.73
C GLN A 374 -22.16 -15.16 -18.82
N GLY A 375 -21.62 -13.99 -19.20
CA GLY A 375 -21.79 -12.76 -18.43
C GLY A 375 -21.07 -12.75 -17.07
N LEU A 376 -20.07 -13.61 -16.85
CA LEU A 376 -19.40 -13.82 -15.57
C LEU A 376 -18.49 -12.65 -15.11
N HIS A 377 -18.45 -11.55 -15.87
CA HIS A 377 -17.85 -10.30 -15.42
C HIS A 377 -18.44 -9.80 -14.08
N GLU A 378 -19.71 -10.11 -13.84
CA GLU A 378 -20.39 -9.81 -12.58
C GLU A 378 -19.77 -10.53 -11.37
N VAL A 379 -19.03 -11.61 -11.60
CA VAL A 379 -18.32 -12.38 -10.55
C VAL A 379 -16.86 -12.00 -10.48
N THR A 380 -16.19 -11.88 -11.63
CA THR A 380 -14.74 -11.67 -11.69
C THR A 380 -14.34 -10.24 -11.31
N LEU A 381 -15.09 -9.22 -11.77
CA LEU A 381 -14.77 -7.82 -11.44
C LEU A 381 -14.95 -7.48 -9.95
N PRO A 382 -16.02 -7.92 -9.24
CA PRO A 382 -16.10 -7.76 -7.78
C PRO A 382 -14.95 -8.43 -7.04
N PHE A 383 -14.46 -9.59 -7.48
CA PHE A 383 -13.30 -10.24 -6.90
C PHE A 383 -12.04 -9.39 -7.05
N VAL A 384 -11.79 -8.85 -8.24
CA VAL A 384 -10.70 -7.90 -8.49
C VAL A 384 -10.86 -6.65 -7.62
N GLY A 385 -12.07 -6.07 -7.59
CA GLY A 385 -12.39 -4.91 -6.76
C GLY A 385 -12.15 -5.17 -5.27
N LEU A 386 -12.52 -6.36 -4.77
CA LEU A 386 -12.29 -6.77 -3.40
C LEU A 386 -10.80 -6.83 -3.06
N ALA A 387 -9.96 -7.37 -3.95
CA ALA A 387 -8.51 -7.42 -3.76
C ALA A 387 -7.91 -6.01 -3.59
N PHE A 388 -8.29 -5.08 -4.48
CA PHE A 388 -7.84 -3.68 -4.38
C PHE A 388 -8.42 -2.94 -3.18
N TRP A 389 -9.68 -3.20 -2.84
CA TRP A 389 -10.30 -2.61 -1.65
C TRP A 389 -9.59 -3.02 -0.37
N VAL A 390 -9.30 -4.32 -0.21
CA VAL A 390 -8.59 -4.86 0.96
C VAL A 390 -7.21 -4.22 1.11
N GLY A 391 -6.44 -4.14 0.02
CA GLY A 391 -5.12 -3.51 0.02
C GLY A 391 -5.21 -2.02 0.38
N SER A 392 -6.03 -1.26 -0.33
CA SER A 392 -6.20 0.19 -0.14
C SER A 392 -6.73 0.53 1.25
N TYR A 393 -7.73 -0.22 1.74
CA TYR A 393 -8.29 -0.02 3.09
C TYR A 393 -7.26 -0.31 4.19
N THR A 394 -6.49 -1.38 4.02
CA THR A 394 -5.43 -1.75 4.98
C THR A 394 -4.34 -0.67 5.02
N MET A 395 -3.87 -0.22 3.87
CA MET A 395 -2.88 0.87 3.79
C MET A 395 -3.41 2.16 4.42
N SER A 396 -4.64 2.56 4.10
CA SER A 396 -5.28 3.75 4.66
C SER A 396 -5.44 3.67 6.19
N ARG A 397 -5.80 2.50 6.71
CA ARG A 397 -5.96 2.28 8.15
C ARG A 397 -4.63 2.35 8.89
N GLU A 398 -3.56 1.78 8.31
CA GLU A 398 -2.22 1.85 8.87
C GLU A 398 -1.62 3.26 8.80
N ALA A 399 -1.90 4.01 7.73
CA ALA A 399 -1.55 5.42 7.62
C ALA A 399 -2.09 6.24 8.77
N ARG A 400 -3.42 6.17 9.02
CA ARG A 400 -4.05 6.89 10.13
C ARG A 400 -3.48 6.55 11.50
N ARG A 401 -3.01 5.31 11.70
CA ARG A 401 -2.32 4.90 12.94
C ARG A 401 -0.93 5.53 13.04
N LEU A 402 -0.21 5.59 11.92
CA LEU A 402 1.10 6.21 11.86
C LEU A 402 1.00 7.72 12.12
N GLU A 403 0.03 8.39 11.52
CA GLU A 403 -0.29 9.81 11.73
C GLU A 403 -0.49 10.12 13.22
N LYS A 404 -1.38 9.35 13.88
CA LYS A 404 -1.64 9.50 15.32
C LYS A 404 -0.38 9.30 16.18
N ARG A 405 0.48 8.34 15.82
CA ARG A 405 1.73 8.09 16.56
C ARG A 405 2.77 9.19 16.37
N LEU A 406 2.72 9.90 15.27
CA LEU A 406 3.64 10.99 14.94
C LEU A 406 3.11 12.36 15.39
N GLY A 407 1.87 12.42 15.94
CA GLY A 407 1.22 13.67 16.34
C GLY A 407 0.93 14.57 15.12
N VAL A 408 0.75 13.99 13.94
CA VAL A 408 0.43 14.74 12.72
C VAL A 408 -1.09 14.93 12.68
N GLY A 409 -1.57 16.19 12.66
CA GLY A 409 -3.00 16.49 12.61
C GLY A 409 -3.67 16.79 13.96
N GLU A 410 -2.97 16.69 15.08
CA GLU A 410 -3.41 17.18 16.38
C GLU A 410 -2.98 18.66 16.52
N ARG A 411 -3.76 19.57 15.93
CA ARG A 411 -3.68 21.03 16.17
C ARG A 411 -5.06 21.55 16.55
#